data_50c4dd29e45a8a62905de51afb9809e5
#
_entry.id   50c4dd29e45a8a62905de51afb9809e5
#
_cell.length_a   1.000
_cell.length_b   1.000
_cell.length_c   1.000
_cell.angle_alpha   90.00
_cell.angle_beta   90.00
_cell.angle_gamma   90.00
#
_symmetry.space_group_name_H-M   'P 1'
#
loop_
_entity.id
_entity.type
_entity.pdbx_description
1 polymer ?
#
loop_
_entity_poly.entity_id
_entity_poly.type
_entity_poly.pdbx_seq_one_letter_code
_entity_poly.pdbx_strand_id
1 'polypeptide(L)'
;FPSALQSPFMIDGVGLVICRRGSFTFILNQKSFSAKDGDTLFLPKDSLFQVLYASDDVEVVIFIYQTDPIRDIMGNSIVSMNLYSHLATEPCYVWNTGEEEEVLKYLSLLDNTLKIEENTFNRYEQKLLLLALTYRLCSVYTRKLIAEKASVSHKHDIFIRLVQLIEQYYTKERGVDFYADKLCLSPKYLSALSKSICGYTVQELVFKSIIRKSISLLKNTQKNVQEISDFFNFPNASYFGTFFKKQTGMSPQQYRRK
;
A
#
# COMPACT_ATOMS: atom_id res chain seq x y z
N PHE A 1 -30.89 0.19 -0.19
CA PHE A 1 -29.52 0.70 -0.18
C PHE A 1 -29.45 1.96 0.69
N PRO A 2 -28.47 2.11 1.60
CA PRO A 2 -28.44 3.26 2.51
C PRO A 2 -28.39 4.58 1.72
N SER A 3 -29.32 5.49 2.02
CA SER A 3 -29.41 6.82 1.38
C SER A 3 -28.11 7.63 1.53
N ALA A 4 -27.33 7.36 2.60
CA ALA A 4 -26.03 7.98 2.83
C ALA A 4 -25.00 7.72 1.70
N LEU A 5 -25.09 6.59 0.98
CA LEU A 5 -24.17 6.26 -0.13
C LEU A 5 -24.58 6.88 -1.45
N GLN A 6 -25.79 7.44 -1.56
CA GLN A 6 -26.24 8.19 -2.73
C GLN A 6 -25.66 9.61 -2.77
N SER A 7 -25.23 10.15 -1.64
CA SER A 7 -24.47 11.39 -1.59
C SER A 7 -22.98 11.10 -1.74
N PRO A 8 -22.21 11.95 -2.44
CA PRO A 8 -20.76 11.77 -2.55
C PRO A 8 -20.09 11.79 -1.16
N PHE A 9 -19.23 10.84 -0.87
CA PHE A 9 -18.44 10.83 0.36
C PHE A 9 -16.96 10.49 0.08
N MET A 10 -16.08 11.03 0.90
CA MET A 10 -14.64 10.81 0.81
C MET A 10 -14.29 9.53 1.57
N ILE A 11 -13.52 8.65 0.93
CA ILE A 11 -13.01 7.43 1.55
C ILE A 11 -11.76 7.78 2.36
N ASP A 12 -11.91 7.82 3.69
CA ASP A 12 -10.79 8.05 4.61
C ASP A 12 -10.12 6.72 4.99
N GLY A 13 -9.37 6.17 4.07
CA GLY A 13 -8.69 4.88 4.24
C GLY A 13 -8.68 4.08 2.93
N VAL A 14 -8.33 2.82 3.03
CA VAL A 14 -8.48 1.87 1.93
C VAL A 14 -9.87 1.24 2.03
N GLY A 15 -10.66 1.35 0.96
CA GLY A 15 -11.99 0.77 0.87
C GLY A 15 -11.97 -0.58 0.13
N LEU A 16 -12.70 -1.54 0.67
CA LEU A 16 -13.04 -2.79 0.03
C LEU A 16 -14.56 -2.90 -0.03
N VAL A 17 -15.12 -3.10 -1.22
CA VAL A 17 -16.56 -3.31 -1.41
C VAL A 17 -16.76 -4.63 -2.12
N ILE A 18 -17.56 -5.51 -1.56
CA ILE A 18 -17.89 -6.82 -2.12
C ILE A 18 -19.38 -6.82 -2.44
N CYS A 19 -19.73 -6.99 -3.72
CA CYS A 19 -21.10 -7.18 -4.17
C CYS A 19 -21.46 -8.66 -4.01
N ARG A 20 -22.28 -9.00 -3.01
CA ARG A 20 -22.70 -10.36 -2.75
C ARG A 20 -23.89 -10.78 -3.60
N ARG A 21 -24.71 -9.81 -3.99
CA ARG A 21 -25.91 -10.04 -4.79
C ARG A 21 -26.32 -8.76 -5.52
N GLY A 22 -26.95 -8.93 -6.67
CA GLY A 22 -27.46 -7.82 -7.46
C GLY A 22 -26.40 -7.04 -8.20
N SER A 23 -26.64 -5.76 -8.43
CA SER A 23 -25.71 -4.88 -9.13
C SER A 23 -25.87 -3.43 -8.72
N PHE A 24 -24.81 -2.64 -8.89
CA PHE A 24 -24.85 -1.21 -8.69
C PHE A 24 -23.91 -0.46 -9.61
N THR A 25 -24.25 0.79 -9.93
CA THR A 25 -23.40 1.75 -10.64
C THR A 25 -22.96 2.85 -9.70
N PHE A 26 -21.70 3.27 -9.83
CA PHE A 26 -21.12 4.26 -8.95
C PHE A 26 -20.15 5.17 -9.69
N ILE A 27 -19.88 6.34 -9.11
CA ILE A 27 -18.82 7.25 -9.52
C ILE A 27 -17.67 7.14 -8.53
N LEU A 28 -16.45 7.04 -9.05
CA LEU A 28 -15.21 7.19 -8.29
C LEU A 28 -14.34 8.23 -8.97
N ASN A 29 -14.03 9.33 -8.27
CA ASN A 29 -13.19 10.41 -8.80
C ASN A 29 -13.62 10.85 -10.22
N GLN A 30 -14.91 11.11 -10.43
CA GLN A 30 -15.53 11.57 -11.69
C GLN A 30 -15.63 10.49 -12.81
N LYS A 31 -15.20 9.26 -12.59
CA LYS A 31 -15.38 8.15 -13.53
C LYS A 31 -16.51 7.24 -13.07
N SER A 32 -17.32 6.79 -14.03
CA SER A 32 -18.42 5.85 -13.76
C SER A 32 -17.96 4.41 -13.92
N PHE A 33 -18.42 3.56 -13.02
CA PHE A 33 -18.14 2.13 -12.98
C PHE A 33 -19.42 1.36 -12.64
N SER A 34 -19.40 0.05 -12.90
CA SER A 34 -20.46 -0.87 -12.47
C SER A 34 -19.88 -2.08 -11.78
N ALA A 35 -20.62 -2.63 -10.84
CA ALA A 35 -20.31 -3.87 -10.15
C ALA A 35 -21.57 -4.74 -10.09
N LYS A 36 -21.36 -6.05 -10.09
CA LYS A 36 -22.41 -7.07 -10.05
C LYS A 36 -22.02 -8.19 -9.08
N ASP A 37 -22.89 -9.15 -8.93
CA ASP A 37 -22.72 -10.33 -8.08
C ASP A 37 -21.33 -10.97 -8.23
N GLY A 38 -20.66 -11.20 -7.11
CA GLY A 38 -19.28 -11.71 -7.01
C GLY A 38 -18.18 -10.69 -7.26
N ASP A 39 -18.50 -9.45 -7.63
CA ASP A 39 -17.49 -8.42 -7.86
C ASP A 39 -16.96 -7.84 -6.55
N THR A 40 -15.65 -7.69 -6.50
CA THR A 40 -14.95 -7.02 -5.42
C THR A 40 -14.28 -5.75 -5.95
N LEU A 41 -14.44 -4.64 -5.24
CA LEU A 41 -13.86 -3.35 -5.57
C LEU A 41 -12.82 -2.96 -4.54
N PHE A 42 -11.70 -2.46 -5.04
CA PHE A 42 -10.69 -1.82 -4.21
C PHE A 42 -10.74 -0.31 -4.46
N LEU A 43 -10.96 0.45 -3.41
CA LEU A 43 -11.10 1.90 -3.45
C LEU A 43 -9.91 2.56 -2.75
N PRO A 44 -9.12 3.36 -3.46
CA PRO A 44 -7.98 4.05 -2.87
C PRO A 44 -8.41 5.06 -1.80
N LYS A 45 -7.53 5.31 -0.83
CA LYS A 45 -7.69 6.41 0.13
C LYS A 45 -7.84 7.75 -0.61
N ASP A 46 -8.61 8.66 0.00
CA ASP A 46 -8.89 10.01 -0.49
C ASP A 46 -9.65 10.02 -1.84
N SER A 47 -10.34 8.93 -2.16
CA SER A 47 -11.25 8.86 -3.31
C SER A 47 -12.63 9.36 -2.97
N LEU A 48 -13.25 10.10 -3.90
CA LEU A 48 -14.65 10.50 -3.81
C LEU A 48 -15.54 9.42 -4.42
N PHE A 49 -16.38 8.80 -3.61
CA PHE A 49 -17.27 7.70 -4.02
C PHE A 49 -18.74 8.10 -3.90
N GLN A 50 -19.55 7.69 -4.87
CA GLN A 50 -20.98 7.91 -4.88
C GLN A 50 -21.69 6.79 -5.63
N VAL A 51 -22.73 6.21 -5.05
CA VAL A 51 -23.60 5.26 -5.74
C VAL A 51 -24.68 6.02 -6.50
N LEU A 52 -24.83 5.73 -7.80
CA LEU A 52 -25.84 6.33 -8.66
C LEU A 52 -27.12 5.50 -8.72
N TYR A 53 -26.95 4.19 -8.84
CA TYR A 53 -28.04 3.24 -8.96
C TYR A 53 -27.66 1.93 -8.29
N ALA A 54 -28.64 1.25 -7.73
CA ALA A 54 -28.51 -0.10 -7.20
C ALA A 54 -29.79 -0.90 -7.50
N SER A 55 -29.64 -2.20 -7.83
CA SER A 55 -30.77 -3.10 -7.97
C SER A 55 -31.50 -3.30 -6.65
N ASP A 56 -32.78 -3.66 -6.69
CA ASP A 56 -33.62 -3.83 -5.50
C ASP A 56 -33.11 -4.95 -4.57
N ASP A 57 -32.43 -5.93 -5.13
CA ASP A 57 -31.87 -7.09 -4.43
C ASP A 57 -30.38 -6.95 -4.06
N VAL A 58 -29.81 -5.74 -4.19
CA VAL A 58 -28.39 -5.52 -3.95
C VAL A 58 -28.00 -5.79 -2.50
N GLU A 59 -27.01 -6.63 -2.30
CA GLU A 59 -26.31 -6.86 -1.05
C GLU A 59 -24.83 -6.56 -1.22
N VAL A 60 -24.31 -5.63 -0.39
CA VAL A 60 -22.88 -5.27 -0.41
C VAL A 60 -22.30 -5.32 0.99
N VAL A 61 -21.04 -5.76 1.07
CA VAL A 61 -20.20 -5.60 2.25
C VAL A 61 -19.21 -4.49 1.97
N ILE A 62 -19.17 -3.49 2.84
CA ILE A 62 -18.24 -2.36 2.74
C ILE A 62 -17.32 -2.41 3.95
N PHE A 63 -16.03 -2.39 3.70
CA PHE A 63 -15.00 -2.36 4.72
C PHE A 63 -13.99 -1.26 4.39
N ILE A 64 -13.80 -0.33 5.31
CA ILE A 64 -12.82 0.77 5.15
C ILE A 64 -11.84 0.68 6.31
N TYR A 65 -10.56 0.69 6.02
CA TYR A 65 -9.52 0.61 7.03
C TYR A 65 -8.36 1.56 6.80
N GLN A 66 -7.74 1.98 7.88
CA GLN A 66 -6.52 2.76 7.86
C GLN A 66 -5.31 1.84 7.70
N THR A 67 -4.38 2.21 6.82
CA THR A 67 -3.15 1.44 6.61
C THR A 67 -2.04 1.79 7.60
N ASP A 68 -2.16 2.91 8.31
CA ASP A 68 -1.15 3.38 9.27
C ASP A 68 -0.81 2.34 10.35
N PRO A 69 -1.78 1.61 10.94
CA PRO A 69 -1.50 0.61 11.96
C PRO A 69 -0.62 -0.56 11.48
N ILE A 70 -0.65 -0.86 10.19
CA ILE A 70 0.09 -1.98 9.59
C ILE A 70 1.27 -1.53 8.72
N ARG A 71 1.42 -0.23 8.49
CA ARG A 71 2.44 0.36 7.60
C ARG A 71 3.85 -0.04 8.00
N ASP A 72 4.15 -0.03 9.30
CA ASP A 72 5.47 -0.38 9.81
C ASP A 72 5.79 -1.87 9.62
N ILE A 73 4.77 -2.72 9.57
CA ILE A 73 4.90 -4.18 9.42
C ILE A 73 4.91 -4.57 7.93
N MET A 74 4.09 -3.92 7.10
CA MET A 74 4.01 -4.21 5.66
C MET A 74 5.35 -4.05 4.93
N GLY A 75 6.21 -3.21 5.45
CA GLY A 75 7.46 -2.92 4.76
C GLY A 75 7.24 -2.29 3.38
N ASN A 76 8.35 -2.11 2.61
CA ASN A 76 8.26 -1.87 1.17
C ASN A 76 8.05 -3.20 0.46
N SER A 77 6.99 -3.93 0.77
CA SER A 77 6.81 -5.13 0.00
C SER A 77 6.53 -4.72 -1.45
N ILE A 78 7.25 -5.36 -2.38
CA ILE A 78 7.04 -5.26 -3.83
C ILE A 78 5.56 -5.34 -4.16
N VAL A 79 4.80 -6.06 -3.35
CA VAL A 79 3.38 -6.30 -3.46
C VAL A 79 2.57 -5.03 -3.22
N SER A 80 2.86 -4.26 -2.16
CA SER A 80 2.16 -3.00 -1.92
C SER A 80 2.49 -1.95 -2.99
N MET A 81 3.73 -1.92 -3.50
CA MET A 81 4.13 -0.98 -4.54
C MET A 81 3.54 -1.35 -5.91
N ASN A 82 3.42 -2.63 -6.25
CA ASN A 82 2.74 -3.08 -7.46
C ASN A 82 1.25 -2.73 -7.42
N LEU A 83 0.60 -2.91 -6.27
CA LEU A 83 -0.79 -2.52 -6.09
C LEU A 83 -0.96 -1.00 -6.22
N TYR A 84 -0.12 -0.19 -5.56
CA TYR A 84 -0.15 1.26 -5.68
C TYR A 84 0.11 1.75 -7.11
N SER A 85 1.05 1.15 -7.81
CA SER A 85 1.39 1.49 -9.19
C SER A 85 0.20 1.28 -10.13
N HIS A 86 -0.55 0.21 -9.93
CA HIS A 86 -1.71 -0.08 -10.76
C HIS A 86 -2.92 0.78 -10.40
N LEU A 87 -3.16 1.00 -9.12
CA LEU A 87 -4.22 1.89 -8.64
C LEU A 87 -4.00 3.36 -9.03
N ALA A 88 -2.75 3.77 -9.27
CA ALA A 88 -2.44 5.09 -9.80
C ALA A 88 -2.86 5.25 -11.27
N THR A 89 -2.86 4.17 -12.04
CA THR A 89 -3.29 4.17 -13.46
C THR A 89 -4.77 3.84 -13.62
N GLU A 90 -5.31 3.00 -12.74
CA GLU A 90 -6.71 2.59 -12.72
C GLU A 90 -7.30 2.85 -11.33
N PRO A 91 -7.98 3.99 -11.12
CA PRO A 91 -8.39 4.47 -9.80
C PRO A 91 -9.45 3.59 -9.12
N CYS A 92 -10.12 2.72 -9.87
CA CYS A 92 -10.99 1.69 -9.33
C CYS A 92 -10.66 0.37 -9.99
N TYR A 93 -10.46 -0.63 -9.17
CA TYR A 93 -10.29 -1.98 -9.66
C TYR A 93 -11.48 -2.83 -9.24
N VAL A 94 -12.24 -3.26 -10.24
CA VAL A 94 -13.36 -4.18 -10.07
C VAL A 94 -12.91 -5.56 -10.56
N TRP A 95 -13.00 -6.57 -9.71
CA TRP A 95 -12.66 -7.94 -10.11
C TRP A 95 -13.65 -8.97 -9.60
N ASN A 96 -13.81 -10.02 -10.36
CA ASN A 96 -14.53 -11.23 -9.98
C ASN A 96 -13.55 -12.40 -10.07
N THR A 97 -13.16 -12.95 -8.94
CA THR A 97 -12.18 -14.03 -8.85
C THR A 97 -12.80 -15.32 -8.32
N GLY A 98 -14.03 -15.27 -7.83
CA GLY A 98 -14.65 -16.37 -7.07
C GLY A 98 -14.00 -16.61 -5.70
N GLU A 99 -13.19 -15.65 -5.21
CA GLU A 99 -12.50 -15.75 -3.93
C GLU A 99 -13.09 -14.82 -2.86
N GLU A 100 -14.21 -14.19 -3.14
CA GLU A 100 -14.92 -13.27 -2.25
C GLU A 100 -15.26 -13.92 -0.89
N GLU A 101 -15.64 -15.18 -0.89
CA GLU A 101 -15.92 -15.92 0.34
C GLU A 101 -14.69 -16.05 1.26
N GLU A 102 -13.50 -16.19 0.69
CA GLU A 102 -12.28 -16.21 1.50
C GLU A 102 -11.97 -14.84 2.09
N VAL A 103 -12.18 -13.77 1.33
CA VAL A 103 -12.02 -12.41 1.82
C VAL A 103 -13.02 -12.11 2.94
N LEU A 104 -14.28 -12.55 2.77
CA LEU A 104 -15.33 -12.41 3.78
C LEU A 104 -14.98 -13.09 5.11
N LYS A 105 -14.27 -14.22 5.09
CA LYS A 105 -13.77 -14.87 6.33
C LYS A 105 -12.82 -13.96 7.12
N TYR A 106 -11.89 -13.28 6.44
CA TYR A 106 -11.02 -12.31 7.11
C TYR A 106 -11.81 -11.14 7.70
N LEU A 107 -12.81 -10.62 6.97
CA LEU A 107 -13.67 -9.54 7.45
C LEU A 107 -14.48 -9.97 8.66
N SER A 108 -15.01 -11.20 8.66
CA SER A 108 -15.73 -11.77 9.79
C SER A 108 -14.84 -11.90 11.04
N LEU A 109 -13.59 -12.38 10.87
CA LEU A 109 -12.63 -12.43 11.97
C LEU A 109 -12.33 -11.04 12.54
N LEU A 110 -12.10 -10.04 11.67
CA LEU A 110 -11.88 -8.66 12.10
C LEU A 110 -13.08 -8.10 12.84
N ASP A 111 -14.31 -8.30 12.32
CA ASP A 111 -15.54 -7.84 12.96
C ASP A 111 -15.71 -8.47 14.36
N ASN A 112 -15.37 -9.74 14.51
CA ASN A 112 -15.41 -10.40 15.81
C ASN A 112 -14.44 -9.76 16.82
N THR A 113 -13.24 -9.38 16.39
CA THR A 113 -12.28 -8.71 17.28
C THR A 113 -12.74 -7.33 17.72
N LEU A 114 -13.55 -6.64 16.91
CA LEU A 114 -14.12 -5.32 17.26
C LEU A 114 -15.23 -5.40 18.31
N LYS A 115 -15.82 -6.58 18.51
CA LYS A 115 -16.87 -6.86 19.52
C LYS A 115 -16.30 -7.24 20.88
N ILE A 116 -15.01 -7.50 20.98
CA ILE A 116 -14.32 -7.88 22.21
C ILE A 116 -13.83 -6.59 22.89
N GLU A 117 -13.85 -6.58 24.23
CA GLU A 117 -13.31 -5.48 25.02
C GLU A 117 -11.85 -5.22 24.68
N GLU A 118 -11.50 -3.96 24.47
CA GLU A 118 -10.20 -3.56 23.97
C GLU A 118 -9.07 -3.86 24.96
N ASN A 119 -8.11 -4.68 24.54
CA ASN A 119 -6.90 -4.98 25.29
C ASN A 119 -5.67 -5.05 24.36
N THR A 120 -4.49 -5.16 24.94
CA THR A 120 -3.24 -5.15 24.18
C THR A 120 -3.18 -6.30 23.15
N PHE A 121 -3.61 -7.50 23.53
CA PHE A 121 -3.56 -8.66 22.65
C PHE A 121 -4.56 -8.52 21.49
N ASN A 122 -5.77 -8.04 21.78
CA ASN A 122 -6.80 -7.77 20.78
C ASN A 122 -6.32 -6.75 19.73
N ARG A 123 -5.64 -5.68 20.13
CA ARG A 123 -5.02 -4.71 19.20
C ARG A 123 -3.98 -5.35 18.28
N TYR A 124 -3.14 -6.25 18.80
CA TYR A 124 -2.16 -6.96 17.97
C TYR A 124 -2.84 -7.95 17.03
N GLU A 125 -3.86 -8.67 17.50
CA GLU A 125 -4.66 -9.56 16.67
C GLU A 125 -5.29 -8.81 15.49
N GLN A 126 -5.95 -7.68 15.73
CA GLN A 126 -6.53 -6.83 14.69
C GLN A 126 -5.48 -6.40 13.65
N LYS A 127 -4.29 -5.97 14.09
CA LYS A 127 -3.20 -5.60 13.18
C LYS A 127 -2.72 -6.77 12.33
N LEU A 128 -2.59 -7.95 12.91
CA LEU A 128 -2.15 -9.15 12.19
C LEU A 128 -3.20 -9.64 11.20
N LEU A 129 -4.48 -9.63 11.57
CA LEU A 129 -5.58 -9.96 10.67
C LEU A 129 -5.69 -8.97 9.51
N LEU A 130 -5.56 -7.67 9.79
CA LEU A 130 -5.56 -6.63 8.77
C LEU A 130 -4.36 -6.77 7.81
N LEU A 131 -3.19 -7.11 8.35
CA LEU A 131 -2.01 -7.41 7.55
C LEU A 131 -2.23 -8.64 6.67
N ALA A 132 -2.76 -9.73 7.24
CA ALA A 132 -3.07 -10.96 6.51
C ALA A 132 -4.09 -10.72 5.39
N LEU A 133 -5.17 -9.98 5.66
CA LEU A 133 -6.14 -9.55 4.65
C LEU A 133 -5.45 -8.77 3.53
N THR A 134 -4.59 -7.82 3.87
CA THR A 134 -3.87 -7.01 2.88
C THR A 134 -3.01 -7.87 1.96
N TYR A 135 -2.25 -8.82 2.52
CA TYR A 135 -1.45 -9.77 1.71
C TYR A 135 -2.32 -10.69 0.87
N ARG A 136 -3.47 -11.12 1.39
CA ARG A 136 -4.44 -11.93 0.62
C ARG A 136 -4.95 -11.16 -0.58
N LEU A 137 -5.43 -9.94 -0.37
CA LEU A 137 -5.89 -9.05 -1.46
C LEU A 137 -4.80 -8.81 -2.51
N CYS A 138 -3.57 -8.55 -2.07
CA CYS A 138 -2.43 -8.39 -2.97
C CYS A 138 -2.14 -9.67 -3.78
N SER A 139 -2.26 -10.85 -3.16
CA SER A 139 -2.06 -12.14 -3.85
C SER A 139 -3.13 -12.40 -4.92
N VAL A 140 -4.40 -12.20 -4.56
CA VAL A 140 -5.54 -12.33 -5.48
C VAL A 140 -5.37 -11.38 -6.66
N TYR A 141 -5.09 -10.13 -6.37
CA TYR A 141 -4.86 -9.09 -7.35
C TYR A 141 -3.70 -9.40 -8.30
N THR A 142 -2.55 -9.82 -7.76
CA THR A 142 -1.37 -10.15 -8.58
C THR A 142 -1.64 -11.33 -9.51
N ARG A 143 -2.35 -12.37 -9.04
CA ARG A 143 -2.72 -13.52 -9.87
C ARG A 143 -3.60 -13.11 -11.04
N LYS A 144 -4.57 -12.24 -10.81
CA LYS A 144 -5.44 -11.75 -11.88
C LYS A 144 -4.69 -10.88 -12.87
N LEU A 145 -3.83 -9.97 -12.41
CA LEU A 145 -2.98 -9.16 -13.28
C LEU A 145 -2.11 -10.02 -14.20
N ILE A 146 -1.54 -11.10 -13.68
CA ILE A 146 -0.75 -12.05 -14.48
C ILE A 146 -1.64 -12.76 -15.50
N ALA A 147 -2.86 -13.16 -15.12
CA ALA A 147 -3.79 -13.85 -16.01
C ALA A 147 -4.35 -12.94 -17.12
N GLU A 148 -4.66 -11.69 -16.82
CA GLU A 148 -5.22 -10.74 -17.79
C GLU A 148 -4.15 -10.07 -18.68
N LYS A 149 -2.92 -10.00 -18.20
CA LYS A 149 -1.79 -9.43 -18.94
C LYS A 149 -0.85 -10.52 -19.44
N ALA A 150 -1.19 -11.12 -20.57
CA ALA A 150 -0.19 -11.73 -21.46
C ALA A 150 0.86 -10.69 -21.97
N SER A 151 0.70 -9.40 -21.65
CA SER A 151 1.67 -8.34 -21.86
C SER A 151 1.75 -7.43 -20.64
N VAL A 152 2.46 -7.87 -19.58
CA VAL A 152 2.99 -6.91 -18.61
C VAL A 152 3.78 -5.88 -19.39
N SER A 153 3.37 -4.61 -19.37
CA SER A 153 4.13 -3.56 -20.05
C SER A 153 5.58 -3.66 -19.58
N HIS A 154 6.53 -3.69 -20.52
CA HIS A 154 7.98 -3.70 -20.22
C HIS A 154 8.39 -2.68 -19.15
N LYS A 155 7.69 -1.55 -19.08
CA LYS A 155 7.88 -0.54 -18.04
C LYS A 155 7.57 -1.05 -16.62
N HIS A 156 6.51 -1.86 -16.45
CA HIS A 156 6.16 -2.43 -15.16
C HIS A 156 7.17 -3.51 -14.72
N ASP A 157 7.66 -4.32 -15.66
CA ASP A 157 8.71 -5.29 -15.35
C ASP A 157 9.99 -4.60 -14.85
N ILE A 158 10.42 -3.53 -15.54
CA ILE A 158 11.55 -2.71 -15.10
C ILE A 158 11.29 -2.17 -13.69
N PHE A 159 10.10 -1.66 -13.42
CA PHE A 159 9.77 -1.09 -12.11
C PHE A 159 9.78 -2.16 -11.00
N ILE A 160 9.25 -3.35 -11.24
CA ILE A 160 9.32 -4.48 -10.30
C ILE A 160 10.77 -4.81 -9.97
N ARG A 161 11.62 -4.95 -10.99
CA ARG A 161 13.05 -5.21 -10.82
C ARG A 161 13.77 -4.09 -10.07
N LEU A 162 13.40 -2.82 -10.34
CA LEU A 162 13.92 -1.67 -9.59
C LEU A 162 13.59 -1.79 -8.10
N VAL A 163 12.34 -2.09 -7.74
CA VAL A 163 11.93 -2.22 -6.34
C VAL A 163 12.66 -3.37 -5.64
N GLN A 164 12.88 -4.50 -6.33
CA GLN A 164 13.68 -5.61 -5.82
C GLN A 164 15.13 -5.20 -5.54
N LEU A 165 15.75 -4.46 -6.46
CA LEU A 165 17.10 -3.93 -6.28
C LEU A 165 17.15 -2.93 -5.11
N ILE A 166 16.16 -2.06 -4.98
CA ILE A 166 16.11 -1.13 -3.84
C ILE A 166 16.06 -1.91 -2.51
N GLU A 167 15.18 -2.90 -2.38
CA GLU A 167 15.12 -3.72 -1.16
C GLU A 167 16.43 -4.44 -0.84
N GLN A 168 17.16 -4.84 -1.86
CA GLN A 168 18.45 -5.54 -1.69
C GLN A 168 19.60 -4.59 -1.31
N TYR A 169 19.61 -3.35 -1.83
CA TYR A 169 20.80 -2.49 -1.77
C TYR A 169 20.61 -1.16 -1.05
N TYR A 170 19.39 -0.75 -0.64
CA TYR A 170 19.13 0.57 -0.04
C TYR A 170 19.96 0.89 1.20
N THR A 171 20.46 -0.12 1.90
CA THR A 171 21.33 0.08 3.07
C THR A 171 22.73 0.56 2.69
N LYS A 172 23.17 0.28 1.48
CA LYS A 172 24.53 0.58 1.00
C LYS A 172 24.53 1.63 -0.11
N GLU A 173 23.53 1.57 -1.00
CA GLU A 173 23.48 2.34 -2.23
C GLU A 173 22.30 3.33 -2.21
N ARG A 174 22.60 4.62 -2.48
CA ARG A 174 21.60 5.69 -2.46
C ARG A 174 21.45 6.42 -3.78
N GLY A 175 22.45 6.33 -4.64
CA GLY A 175 22.48 6.99 -5.95
C GLY A 175 21.63 6.26 -6.98
N VAL A 176 20.92 7.03 -7.81
CA VAL A 176 20.13 6.47 -8.92
C VAL A 176 20.99 5.74 -9.94
N ASP A 177 22.25 6.18 -10.11
CA ASP A 177 23.20 5.61 -11.10
C ASP A 177 23.40 4.12 -10.87
N PHE A 178 23.61 3.69 -9.63
CA PHE A 178 23.76 2.27 -9.28
C PHE A 178 22.59 1.41 -9.78
N TYR A 179 21.35 1.87 -9.52
CA TYR A 179 20.15 1.13 -9.92
C TYR A 179 19.94 1.15 -11.44
N ALA A 180 20.28 2.26 -12.07
CA ALA A 180 20.22 2.42 -13.51
C ALA A 180 21.21 1.48 -14.23
N ASP A 181 22.44 1.42 -13.75
CA ASP A 181 23.47 0.51 -14.28
C ASP A 181 23.05 -0.96 -14.14
N LYS A 182 22.50 -1.35 -12.97
CA LYS A 182 22.00 -2.71 -12.75
C LYS A 182 20.86 -3.11 -13.69
N LEU A 183 20.09 -2.13 -14.17
CA LEU A 183 18.97 -2.35 -15.10
C LEU A 183 19.34 -2.05 -16.56
N CYS A 184 20.59 -1.66 -16.84
CA CYS A 184 21.07 -1.25 -18.15
C CYS A 184 20.25 -0.10 -18.76
N LEU A 185 19.91 0.91 -17.93
CA LEU A 185 19.11 2.08 -18.28
C LEU A 185 19.81 3.37 -17.91
N SER A 186 19.40 4.50 -18.52
CA SER A 186 19.89 5.79 -18.06
C SER A 186 19.20 6.21 -16.75
N PRO A 187 19.91 6.90 -15.84
CA PRO A 187 19.36 7.41 -14.58
C PRO A 187 18.14 8.30 -14.79
N LYS A 188 18.16 9.12 -15.82
CA LYS A 188 17.05 10.01 -16.20
C LYS A 188 15.80 9.22 -16.60
N TYR A 189 15.98 8.21 -17.45
CA TYR A 189 14.86 7.35 -17.87
C TYR A 189 14.28 6.58 -16.70
N LEU A 190 15.12 5.95 -15.87
CA LEU A 190 14.68 5.15 -14.73
C LEU A 190 13.91 6.01 -13.71
N SER A 191 14.40 7.22 -13.41
CA SER A 191 13.70 8.15 -12.51
C SER A 191 12.37 8.64 -13.07
N ALA A 192 12.30 8.94 -14.37
CA ALA A 192 11.07 9.34 -15.04
C ALA A 192 10.05 8.18 -15.07
N LEU A 193 10.51 6.96 -15.36
CA LEU A 193 9.69 5.74 -15.34
C LEU A 193 9.13 5.50 -13.93
N SER A 194 9.97 5.53 -12.90
CA SER A 194 9.56 5.35 -11.51
C SER A 194 8.50 6.40 -11.13
N LYS A 195 8.74 7.67 -11.44
CA LYS A 195 7.81 8.75 -11.14
C LYS A 195 6.48 8.61 -11.89
N SER A 196 6.50 8.13 -13.15
CA SER A 196 5.27 7.91 -13.92
C SER A 196 4.42 6.74 -13.39
N ILE A 197 5.04 5.75 -12.75
CA ILE A 197 4.36 4.56 -12.25
C ILE A 197 3.85 4.75 -10.81
N CYS A 198 4.66 5.30 -9.91
CA CYS A 198 4.33 5.39 -8.49
C CYS A 198 4.36 6.81 -7.90
N GLY A 199 4.59 7.84 -8.72
CA GLY A 199 4.68 9.23 -8.27
C GLY A 199 6.01 9.62 -7.60
N TYR A 200 6.94 8.68 -7.39
CA TYR A 200 8.22 8.90 -6.73
C TYR A 200 9.40 8.61 -7.66
N THR A 201 10.45 9.41 -7.53
CA THR A 201 11.75 9.13 -8.16
C THR A 201 12.43 7.95 -7.46
N VAL A 202 13.44 7.35 -8.11
CA VAL A 202 14.25 6.26 -7.52
C VAL A 202 14.86 6.68 -6.18
N GLN A 203 15.41 7.88 -6.12
CA GLN A 203 16.04 8.40 -4.90
C GLN A 203 15.04 8.55 -3.75
N GLU A 204 13.82 9.04 -4.03
CA GLU A 204 12.76 9.14 -3.04
C GLU A 204 12.33 7.76 -2.52
N LEU A 205 12.26 6.74 -3.39
CA LEU A 205 11.97 5.36 -2.98
C LEU A 205 13.05 4.81 -2.05
N VAL A 206 14.32 5.00 -2.39
CA VAL A 206 15.45 4.59 -1.53
C VAL A 206 15.39 5.30 -0.19
N PHE A 207 15.14 6.62 -0.17
CA PHE A 207 15.04 7.39 1.06
C PHE A 207 13.87 6.93 1.95
N LYS A 208 12.71 6.62 1.36
CA LYS A 208 11.57 6.03 2.09
C LYS A 208 11.95 4.69 2.73
N SER A 209 12.70 3.83 2.05
CA SER A 209 13.18 2.55 2.59
C SER A 209 14.12 2.74 3.78
N ILE A 210 15.09 3.67 3.66
CA ILE A 210 16.01 4.02 4.74
C ILE A 210 15.24 4.55 5.95
N ILE A 211 14.34 5.51 5.76
CA ILE A 211 13.57 6.11 6.87
C ILE A 211 12.73 5.07 7.60
N ARG A 212 12.00 4.23 6.87
CA ARG A 212 11.19 3.18 7.46
C ARG A 212 12.03 2.23 8.32
N LYS A 213 13.12 1.70 7.78
CA LYS A 213 14.00 0.81 8.54
C LYS A 213 14.67 1.52 9.71
N SER A 214 15.02 2.81 9.55
CA SER A 214 15.55 3.64 10.65
C SER A 214 14.55 3.77 11.80
N ILE A 215 13.28 4.03 11.50
CA ILE A 215 12.19 4.09 12.50
C ILE A 215 12.07 2.74 13.22
N SER A 216 12.07 1.64 12.49
CA SER A 216 12.02 0.30 13.08
C SER A 216 13.23 0.04 14.01
N LEU A 217 14.43 0.41 13.61
CA LEU A 217 15.63 0.24 14.43
C LEU A 217 15.59 1.14 15.68
N LEU A 218 15.12 2.38 15.55
CA LEU A 218 14.99 3.32 16.67
C LEU A 218 13.99 2.85 17.73
N LYS A 219 12.86 2.27 17.30
CA LYS A 219 11.77 1.83 18.20
C LYS A 219 11.97 0.45 18.76
N ASN A 220 12.53 -0.47 17.99
CA ASN A 220 12.52 -1.90 18.33
C ASN A 220 13.91 -2.43 18.73
N THR A 221 14.94 -1.56 18.82
CA THR A 221 16.29 -1.98 19.21
C THR A 221 16.97 -0.95 20.11
N GLN A 222 18.00 -1.39 20.83
CA GLN A 222 18.86 -0.51 21.65
C GLN A 222 20.00 0.14 20.84
N LYS A 223 20.03 -0.03 19.50
CA LYS A 223 21.08 0.58 18.67
C LYS A 223 21.13 2.09 18.86
N ASN A 224 22.31 2.62 19.09
CA ASN A 224 22.49 4.07 19.16
C ASN A 224 22.44 4.71 17.75
N VAL A 225 22.42 6.05 17.68
CA VAL A 225 22.29 6.77 16.42
C VAL A 225 23.50 6.56 15.50
N GLN A 226 24.71 6.38 16.07
CA GLN A 226 25.91 6.06 15.30
C GLN A 226 25.80 4.69 14.65
N GLU A 227 25.43 3.66 15.41
CA GLU A 227 25.25 2.31 14.86
C GLU A 227 24.19 2.23 13.76
N ILE A 228 23.13 3.06 13.86
CA ILE A 228 22.12 3.17 12.80
C ILE A 228 22.68 3.90 11.58
N SER A 229 23.47 4.95 11.79
CA SER A 229 24.19 5.67 10.74
C SER A 229 25.11 4.73 9.95
N ASP A 230 25.89 3.94 10.68
CA ASP A 230 26.84 2.97 10.10
C ASP A 230 26.10 1.86 9.33
N PHE A 231 24.98 1.37 9.87
CA PHE A 231 24.13 0.38 9.21
C PHE A 231 23.67 0.84 7.81
N PHE A 232 23.42 2.13 7.64
CA PHE A 232 23.03 2.71 6.35
C PHE A 232 24.20 3.34 5.58
N ASN A 233 25.42 3.08 5.97
CA ASN A 233 26.63 3.59 5.31
C ASN A 233 26.62 5.13 5.16
N PHE A 234 26.15 5.85 6.21
CA PHE A 234 26.32 7.31 6.28
C PHE A 234 27.72 7.66 6.79
N PRO A 235 28.28 8.81 6.39
CA PRO A 235 29.61 9.24 6.83
C PRO A 235 29.76 9.33 8.35
N ASN A 236 28.70 9.74 9.05
CA ASN A 236 28.62 9.82 10.50
C ASN A 236 27.18 10.07 10.98
N ALA A 237 26.96 10.01 12.30
CA ALA A 237 25.66 10.22 12.95
C ALA A 237 25.04 11.61 12.65
N SER A 238 25.87 12.66 12.44
CA SER A 238 25.36 14.01 12.15
C SER A 238 24.72 14.09 10.78
N TYR A 239 25.34 13.48 9.75
CA TYR A 239 24.76 13.38 8.41
C TYR A 239 23.46 12.58 8.41
N PHE A 240 23.46 11.44 9.09
CA PHE A 240 22.23 10.65 9.26
C PHE A 240 21.15 11.43 10.01
N GLY A 241 21.50 12.12 11.09
CA GLY A 241 20.57 12.94 11.89
C GLY A 241 19.92 14.05 11.07
N THR A 242 20.71 14.76 10.24
CA THR A 242 20.22 15.80 9.35
C THR A 242 19.29 15.21 8.28
N PHE A 243 19.69 14.11 7.66
CA PHE A 243 18.87 13.38 6.68
C PHE A 243 17.54 12.94 7.30
N PHE A 244 17.59 12.28 8.47
CA PHE A 244 16.42 11.76 9.15
C PHE A 244 15.45 12.90 9.54
N LYS A 245 15.97 14.00 10.10
CA LYS A 245 15.17 15.17 10.46
C LYS A 245 14.52 15.83 9.26
N LYS A 246 15.24 15.92 8.12
CA LYS A 246 14.68 16.45 6.87
C LYS A 246 13.51 15.63 6.36
N GLN A 247 13.55 14.31 6.53
CA GLN A 247 12.52 13.40 6.03
C GLN A 247 11.34 13.22 6.98
N THR A 248 11.55 13.36 8.31
CA THR A 248 10.53 13.04 9.33
C THR A 248 10.08 14.25 10.16
N GLY A 249 10.75 15.39 10.01
CA GLY A 249 10.52 16.58 10.84
C GLY A 249 11.17 16.54 12.23
N MET A 250 11.67 15.38 12.69
CA MET A 250 12.23 15.18 14.03
C MET A 250 13.63 14.56 13.96
N SER A 251 14.47 14.85 14.97
CA SER A 251 15.75 14.14 15.09
C SER A 251 15.53 12.67 15.48
N PRO A 252 16.50 11.77 15.19
CA PRO A 252 16.42 10.36 15.59
C PRO A 252 16.18 10.16 17.09
N GLN A 253 16.84 10.98 17.94
CA GLN A 253 16.67 10.92 19.38
C GLN A 253 15.28 11.36 19.85
N GLN A 254 14.74 12.44 19.25
CA GLN A 254 13.36 12.87 19.52
C GLN A 254 12.36 11.79 19.11
N TYR A 255 12.59 11.16 17.94
CA TYR A 255 11.71 10.11 17.43
C TYR A 255 11.71 8.85 18.30
N ARG A 256 12.84 8.48 18.90
CA ARG A 256 12.97 7.36 19.85
C ARG A 256 12.17 7.57 21.13
N ARG A 257 12.06 8.82 21.61
CA ARG A 257 11.39 9.14 22.88
C ARG A 257 9.86 9.27 22.73
N LYS A 258 9.38 9.35 21.50
CA LYS A 258 7.95 9.41 21.17
C LYS A 258 7.32 8.01 21.12
#